data_b3ca342634f4dfcf41c64e567d50c566
#
_entry.id   b3ca342634f4dfcf41c64e567d50c566
#
_cell.length_a   1.000
_cell.length_b   1.000
_cell.length_c   1.000
_cell.angle_alpha   90.00
_cell.angle_beta   90.00
_cell.angle_gamma   90.00
#
_symmetry.space_group_name_H-M   'P 1'
#
loop_
_entity.id
_entity.type
_entity.pdbx_description
1 polymer ?
#
loop_
_entity_poly.entity_id
_entity_poly.type
_entity_poly.pdbx_seq_one_letter_code
_entity_poly.pdbx_strand_id
1 'polypeptide(L)'
;ETIRRKVNFLQDQNIIFRKGKSIYFNNSINRVQRPANSKKMMANFLEKTGQILNSESWFGRAFSKEEIEEFIDKYFTICWQHWFRLQIPFLVRHRSFFGDLETWNVWGAIGISQFTDYSKQIKEKVVEDPRTYADLYLHLLRHTPKNGINASSISEISRIPRATVIRKLKYLLKQKLVVKNKKLEYMLLPSPKNIKSFEENYTHNQKHK
;
A
#
# COMPACT_ATOMS: atom_id res chain seq x y z
N GLU A 1 15.92 -9.51 -19.21
CA GLU A 1 15.69 -8.41 -20.18
C GLU A 1 15.04 -7.19 -19.50
N THR A 2 14.00 -7.37 -18.70
CA THR A 2 13.28 -6.27 -18.06
C THR A 2 14.14 -5.45 -17.09
N ILE A 3 14.99 -6.09 -16.27
CA ILE A 3 15.87 -5.39 -15.33
C ILE A 3 16.91 -4.56 -16.10
N ARG A 4 17.54 -5.16 -17.11
CA ARG A 4 18.53 -4.47 -17.94
C ARG A 4 17.95 -3.22 -18.61
N ARG A 5 16.73 -3.33 -19.18
CA ARG A 5 16.05 -2.19 -19.81
C ARG A 5 15.76 -1.07 -18.79
N LYS A 6 15.34 -1.41 -17.58
CA LYS A 6 15.08 -0.41 -16.54
C LYS A 6 16.36 0.24 -16.03
N VAL A 7 17.44 -0.52 -15.88
CA VAL A 7 18.76 0.03 -15.52
C VAL A 7 19.26 0.99 -16.60
N ASN A 8 19.18 0.61 -17.87
CA ASN A 8 19.55 1.49 -18.97
C ASN A 8 18.71 2.77 -18.98
N PHE A 9 17.39 2.65 -18.84
CA PHE A 9 16.51 3.82 -18.71
C PHE A 9 16.93 4.77 -17.59
N LEU A 10 17.25 4.24 -16.40
CA LEU A 10 17.70 5.06 -15.27
C LEU A 10 19.07 5.71 -15.54
N GLN A 11 19.95 5.05 -16.31
CA GLN A 11 21.22 5.63 -16.75
C GLN A 11 21.01 6.76 -17.77
N ASP A 12 20.13 6.55 -18.75
CA ASP A 12 19.78 7.55 -19.77
C ASP A 12 19.18 8.82 -19.14
N GLN A 13 18.45 8.65 -18.03
CA GLN A 13 17.91 9.74 -17.22
C GLN A 13 18.93 10.34 -16.23
N ASN A 14 20.19 9.92 -16.29
CA ASN A 14 21.24 10.36 -15.35
C ASN A 14 20.93 10.10 -13.86
N ILE A 15 19.96 9.25 -13.54
CA ILE A 15 19.58 8.93 -12.15
C ILE A 15 20.62 8.04 -11.49
N ILE A 16 21.20 7.13 -12.28
CA ILE A 16 22.28 6.25 -11.86
C ILE A 16 23.43 6.28 -12.86
N PHE A 17 24.61 5.90 -12.40
CA PHE A 17 25.76 5.66 -13.28
C PHE A 17 26.43 4.33 -12.91
N ARG A 18 27.15 3.77 -13.87
CA ARG A 18 27.85 2.51 -13.70
C ARG A 18 29.36 2.75 -13.63
N LYS A 19 30.01 2.10 -12.65
CA LYS A 19 31.49 2.06 -12.57
C LYS A 19 31.89 0.58 -12.42
N GLY A 20 32.37 -0.01 -13.50
CA GLY A 20 32.63 -1.44 -13.58
C GLY A 20 31.34 -2.27 -13.43
N LYS A 21 31.32 -3.19 -12.45
CA LYS A 21 30.15 -4.03 -12.16
C LYS A 21 29.15 -3.38 -11.20
N SER A 22 29.49 -2.26 -10.59
CA SER A 22 28.70 -1.58 -9.56
C SER A 22 27.85 -0.45 -10.14
N ILE A 23 26.65 -0.24 -9.56
CA ILE A 23 25.71 0.81 -9.92
C ILE A 23 25.66 1.82 -8.77
N TYR A 24 25.77 3.10 -9.08
CA TYR A 24 25.77 4.19 -8.12
C TYR A 24 24.67 5.19 -8.46
N PHE A 25 24.08 5.82 -7.43
CA PHE A 25 23.19 6.94 -7.62
C PHE A 25 23.96 8.21 -8.00
N ASN A 26 23.39 9.00 -8.89
CA ASN A 26 23.92 10.30 -9.21
C ASN A 26 23.49 11.32 -8.14
N ASN A 27 24.38 11.65 -7.22
CA ASN A 27 24.09 12.54 -6.10
C ASN A 27 23.72 13.97 -6.51
N SER A 28 24.05 14.40 -7.73
CA SER A 28 23.71 15.75 -8.23
C SER A 28 22.20 15.91 -8.44
N ILE A 29 21.47 14.83 -8.77
CA ILE A 29 20.01 14.85 -8.95
C ILE A 29 19.28 14.89 -7.60
N ASN A 30 19.83 14.24 -6.57
CA ASN A 30 19.20 14.19 -5.25
C ASN A 30 19.15 15.54 -4.52
N ARG A 31 19.92 16.52 -4.94
CA ARG A 31 19.90 17.87 -4.32
C ARG A 31 18.78 18.76 -4.85
N VAL A 32 18.26 18.48 -6.06
CA VAL A 32 17.34 19.40 -6.75
C VAL A 32 15.86 18.99 -6.60
N GLN A 33 15.55 17.72 -6.41
CA GLN A 33 14.17 17.26 -6.30
C GLN A 33 14.00 16.17 -5.22
N ARG A 34 14.21 16.55 -3.97
CA ARG A 34 13.61 15.74 -2.90
C ARG A 34 12.09 15.81 -3.11
N PRO A 35 11.41 14.68 -3.26
CA PRO A 35 9.97 14.71 -3.45
C PRO A 35 9.33 15.20 -2.16
N ALA A 36 9.13 16.52 -2.05
CA ALA A 36 8.51 17.17 -0.90
C ALA A 36 7.19 16.50 -0.51
N ASN A 37 6.45 16.03 -1.52
CA ASN A 37 5.22 15.28 -1.30
C ASN A 37 5.45 13.91 -0.63
N SER A 38 6.51 13.17 -0.98
CA SER A 38 6.78 11.87 -0.35
C SER A 38 7.19 12.01 1.11
N LYS A 39 7.97 13.04 1.47
CA LYS A 39 8.31 13.35 2.86
C LYS A 39 7.05 13.69 3.66
N LYS A 40 6.22 14.59 3.15
CA LYS A 40 4.96 14.98 3.80
C LYS A 40 4.00 13.80 3.96
N MET A 41 3.87 12.95 2.95
CA MET A 41 3.05 11.73 3.03
C MET A 41 3.57 10.77 4.08
N MET A 42 4.88 10.54 4.14
CA MET A 42 5.52 9.68 5.14
C MET A 42 5.34 10.25 6.54
N ALA A 43 5.57 11.54 6.74
CA ALA A 43 5.41 12.21 8.03
C ALA A 43 3.95 12.15 8.52
N ASN A 44 2.99 12.42 7.65
CA ASN A 44 1.57 12.30 7.98
C ASN A 44 1.16 10.86 8.34
N PHE A 45 1.66 9.85 7.61
CA PHE A 45 1.41 8.45 7.94
C PHE A 45 2.01 8.07 9.30
N LEU A 46 3.27 8.45 9.56
CA LEU A 46 3.95 8.15 10.82
C LEU A 46 3.32 8.87 12.00
N GLU A 47 2.88 10.13 11.85
CA GLU A 47 2.14 10.86 12.88
C GLU A 47 0.86 10.14 13.27
N LYS A 48 0.01 9.80 12.28
CA LYS A 48 -1.27 9.10 12.53
C LYS A 48 -1.05 7.72 13.15
N THR A 49 -0.09 6.96 12.64
CA THR A 49 0.27 5.67 13.21
C THR A 49 0.82 5.81 14.63
N GLY A 50 1.69 6.81 14.87
CA GLY A 50 2.25 7.11 16.19
C GLY A 50 1.18 7.52 17.19
N GLN A 51 0.18 8.30 16.79
CA GLN A 51 -0.96 8.66 17.64
C GLN A 51 -1.75 7.42 18.09
N ILE A 52 -2.03 6.49 17.18
CA ILE A 52 -2.73 5.23 17.49
C ILE A 52 -1.87 4.38 18.43
N LEU A 53 -0.60 4.17 18.11
CA LEU A 53 0.29 3.36 18.95
C LEU A 53 0.52 3.97 20.34
N ASN A 54 0.49 5.30 20.45
CA ASN A 54 0.58 5.99 21.74
C ASN A 54 -0.69 5.82 22.57
N SER A 55 -1.88 5.82 21.94
CA SER A 55 -3.15 5.56 22.66
C SER A 55 -3.19 4.15 23.27
N GLU A 56 -2.48 3.20 22.66
CA GLU A 56 -2.32 1.83 23.15
C GLU A 56 -1.10 1.66 24.08
N SER A 57 -0.50 2.76 24.54
CA SER A 57 0.67 2.77 25.42
C SER A 57 1.94 2.09 24.87
N TRP A 58 2.06 1.95 23.55
CA TRP A 58 3.23 1.34 22.89
C TRP A 58 4.44 2.28 22.83
N PHE A 59 4.20 3.60 22.88
CA PHE A 59 5.22 4.63 22.88
C PHE A 59 5.00 5.60 24.04
N GLY A 60 6.08 6.17 24.56
CA GLY A 60 6.01 7.17 25.64
C GLY A 60 5.40 8.50 25.21
N ARG A 61 5.38 8.84 23.92
CA ARG A 61 4.71 10.01 23.34
C ARG A 61 4.42 9.83 21.86
N ALA A 62 3.45 10.56 21.35
CA ALA A 62 3.27 10.77 19.91
C ALA A 62 4.18 11.91 19.43
N PHE A 63 4.68 11.80 18.21
CA PHE A 63 5.45 12.85 17.54
C PHE A 63 4.55 13.62 16.58
N SER A 64 4.74 14.95 16.49
CA SER A 64 4.04 15.76 15.51
C SER A 64 4.62 15.53 14.10
N LYS A 65 3.84 15.90 13.10
CA LYS A 65 4.26 15.84 11.71
C LYS A 65 5.54 16.66 11.47
N GLU A 66 5.63 17.84 12.07
CA GLU A 66 6.76 18.76 11.96
C GLU A 66 8.03 18.15 12.55
N GLU A 67 7.94 17.55 13.75
CA GLU A 67 9.06 16.83 14.38
C GLU A 67 9.54 15.68 13.50
N ILE A 68 8.62 14.95 12.88
CA ILE A 68 8.94 13.83 11.97
C ILE A 68 9.58 14.36 10.68
N GLU A 69 9.08 15.44 10.09
CA GLU A 69 9.68 16.06 8.89
C GLU A 69 11.11 16.55 9.17
N GLU A 70 11.35 17.19 10.31
CA GLU A 70 12.68 17.63 10.73
C GLU A 70 13.63 16.44 10.93
N PHE A 71 13.14 15.40 11.60
CA PHE A 71 13.92 14.15 11.79
C PHE A 71 14.30 13.50 10.46
N ILE A 72 13.36 13.42 9.50
CA ILE A 72 13.62 12.88 8.16
C ILE A 72 14.67 13.74 7.44
N ASP A 73 14.62 15.06 7.53
CA ASP A 73 15.61 15.93 6.89
C ASP A 73 17.00 15.76 7.49
N LYS A 74 17.09 15.68 8.81
CA LYS A 74 18.34 15.50 9.55
C LYS A 74 18.99 14.13 9.29
N TYR A 75 18.17 13.08 9.25
CA TYR A 75 18.63 11.68 9.13
C TYR A 75 18.16 11.02 7.84
N PHE A 76 18.10 11.79 6.77
CA PHE A 76 17.53 11.37 5.48
C PHE A 76 17.98 9.99 5.00
N THR A 77 19.29 9.75 4.96
CA THR A 77 19.84 8.47 4.46
C THR A 77 19.39 7.27 5.29
N ILE A 78 19.37 7.42 6.63
CA ILE A 78 18.95 6.36 7.56
C ILE A 78 17.46 6.09 7.40
N CYS A 79 16.64 7.15 7.37
CA CYS A 79 15.19 7.02 7.17
C CYS A 79 14.85 6.32 5.87
N TRP A 80 15.50 6.69 4.76
CA TRP A 80 15.29 6.04 3.46
C TRP A 80 15.79 4.60 3.42
N GLN A 81 16.89 4.28 4.08
CA GLN A 81 17.36 2.90 4.19
C GLN A 81 16.33 2.01 4.88
N HIS A 82 15.77 2.46 6.01
CA HIS A 82 14.71 1.71 6.72
C HIS A 82 13.43 1.62 5.91
N TRP A 83 13.04 2.72 5.24
CA TRP A 83 11.88 2.74 4.34
C TRP A 83 12.00 1.70 3.22
N PHE A 84 13.13 1.65 2.52
CA PHE A 84 13.34 0.67 1.46
C PHE A 84 13.41 -0.77 1.97
N ARG A 85 13.97 -0.99 3.15
CA ARG A 85 13.95 -2.31 3.79
C ARG A 85 12.54 -2.81 4.09
N LEU A 86 11.62 -1.92 4.40
CA LEU A 86 10.20 -2.24 4.56
C LEU A 86 9.50 -2.38 3.20
N GLN A 87 9.67 -1.38 2.34
CA GLN A 87 8.90 -1.26 1.10
C GLN A 87 9.23 -2.34 0.07
N ILE A 88 10.51 -2.68 -0.12
CA ILE A 88 10.91 -3.63 -1.16
C ILE A 88 10.32 -5.03 -0.92
N PRO A 89 10.47 -5.66 0.26
CA PRO A 89 9.84 -6.95 0.53
C PRO A 89 8.31 -6.90 0.43
N PHE A 90 7.70 -5.79 0.87
CA PHE A 90 6.27 -5.56 0.77
C PHE A 90 5.81 -5.58 -0.70
N LEU A 91 6.44 -4.80 -1.57
CA LEU A 91 6.10 -4.74 -2.99
C LEU A 91 6.37 -6.06 -3.73
N VAL A 92 7.47 -6.74 -3.42
CA VAL A 92 7.79 -8.05 -4.00
C VAL A 92 6.69 -9.07 -3.67
N ARG A 93 6.23 -9.10 -2.42
CA ARG A 93 5.17 -9.99 -1.97
C ARG A 93 3.84 -9.71 -2.66
N HIS A 94 3.42 -8.44 -2.71
CA HIS A 94 2.18 -8.05 -3.36
C HIS A 94 2.22 -8.33 -4.87
N ARG A 95 3.37 -8.09 -5.52
CA ARG A 95 3.57 -8.47 -6.91
C ARG A 95 3.43 -9.97 -7.12
N SER A 96 3.99 -10.78 -6.23
CA SER A 96 3.89 -12.24 -6.31
C SER A 96 2.45 -12.73 -6.18
N PHE A 97 1.69 -12.14 -5.25
CA PHE A 97 0.29 -12.52 -5.01
C PHE A 97 -0.67 -12.04 -6.11
N PHE A 98 -0.53 -10.79 -6.56
CA PHE A 98 -1.45 -10.18 -7.54
C PHE A 98 -0.97 -10.32 -9.00
N GLY A 99 0.21 -10.88 -9.25
CA GLY A 99 0.83 -10.97 -10.56
C GLY A 99 1.58 -9.69 -10.97
N ASP A 100 1.05 -8.53 -10.66
CA ASP A 100 1.70 -7.22 -10.85
C ASP A 100 1.17 -6.15 -9.87
N LEU A 101 1.90 -5.03 -9.76
CA LEU A 101 1.58 -3.96 -8.83
C LEU A 101 0.38 -3.11 -9.27
N GLU A 102 0.07 -3.04 -10.57
CA GLU A 102 -1.14 -2.35 -11.03
C GLU A 102 -2.39 -3.11 -10.59
N THR A 103 -2.37 -4.43 -10.66
CA THR A 103 -3.47 -5.29 -10.16
C THR A 103 -3.67 -5.11 -8.66
N TRP A 104 -2.58 -5.07 -7.89
CA TRP A 104 -2.66 -4.76 -6.47
C TRP A 104 -3.23 -3.36 -6.21
N ASN A 105 -2.83 -2.35 -6.99
CA ASN A 105 -3.33 -0.98 -6.86
C ASN A 105 -4.84 -0.89 -7.16
N VAL A 106 -5.32 -1.60 -8.19
CA VAL A 106 -6.75 -1.70 -8.51
C VAL A 106 -7.53 -2.36 -7.38
N TRP A 107 -7.00 -3.45 -6.82
CA TRP A 107 -7.57 -4.13 -5.66
C TRP A 107 -7.59 -3.22 -4.43
N GLY A 108 -6.50 -2.52 -4.16
CA GLY A 108 -6.37 -1.55 -3.06
C GLY A 108 -7.36 -0.39 -3.16
N ALA A 109 -7.61 0.12 -4.37
CA ALA A 109 -8.60 1.19 -4.58
C ALA A 109 -10.03 0.75 -4.21
N ILE A 110 -10.39 -0.51 -4.47
CA ILE A 110 -11.65 -1.10 -3.99
C ILE A 110 -11.64 -1.18 -2.46
N GLY A 111 -10.53 -1.65 -1.88
CA GLY A 111 -10.35 -1.76 -0.43
C GLY A 111 -10.48 -0.42 0.29
N ILE A 112 -9.83 0.64 -0.21
CA ILE A 112 -9.89 1.97 0.38
C ILE A 112 -11.35 2.45 0.50
N SER A 113 -12.16 2.26 -0.55
CA SER A 113 -13.57 2.64 -0.50
C SER A 113 -14.32 1.90 0.61
N GLN A 114 -14.15 0.58 0.70
CA GLN A 114 -14.81 -0.24 1.73
C GLN A 114 -14.30 0.04 3.14
N PHE A 115 -12.97 0.22 3.31
CA PHE A 115 -12.39 0.57 4.61
C PHE A 115 -12.84 1.94 5.10
N THR A 116 -13.04 2.90 4.19
CA THR A 116 -13.55 4.23 4.55
C THR A 116 -14.97 4.13 5.12
N ASP A 117 -15.84 3.38 4.47
CA ASP A 117 -17.20 3.16 4.95
C ASP A 117 -17.23 2.39 6.28
N TYR A 118 -16.35 1.39 6.40
CA TYR A 118 -16.22 0.61 7.63
C TYR A 118 -15.70 1.46 8.80
N SER A 119 -14.70 2.31 8.56
CA SER A 119 -14.16 3.22 9.57
C SER A 119 -15.21 4.22 10.09
N LYS A 120 -16.17 4.63 9.25
CA LYS A 120 -17.31 5.45 9.70
C LYS A 120 -18.19 4.66 10.67
N GLN A 121 -18.52 3.41 10.34
CA GLN A 121 -19.35 2.55 11.19
C GLN A 121 -18.70 2.28 12.55
N ILE A 122 -17.38 2.09 12.61
CA ILE A 122 -16.65 1.98 13.88
C ILE A 122 -16.80 3.27 14.70
N LYS A 123 -16.56 4.43 14.07
CA LYS A 123 -16.69 5.73 14.76
C LYS A 123 -18.09 6.00 15.27
N GLU A 124 -19.10 5.54 14.55
CA GLU A 124 -20.52 5.62 14.93
C GLU A 124 -20.92 4.53 15.95
N LYS A 125 -19.96 3.68 16.37
CA LYS A 125 -20.18 2.53 17.28
C LYS A 125 -21.25 1.52 16.79
N VAL A 126 -21.45 1.45 15.49
CA VAL A 126 -22.36 0.47 14.86
C VAL A 126 -21.71 -0.91 14.82
N VAL A 127 -20.38 -0.97 14.73
CA VAL A 127 -19.58 -2.19 14.75
C VAL A 127 -18.38 -2.04 15.69
N GLU A 128 -17.92 -3.13 16.25
CA GLU A 128 -16.71 -3.16 17.08
C GLU A 128 -15.46 -3.09 16.19
N ASP A 129 -14.38 -2.49 16.72
CA ASP A 129 -13.10 -2.44 16.06
C ASP A 129 -12.45 -3.84 16.05
N PRO A 130 -12.12 -4.40 14.88
CA PRO A 130 -11.57 -5.74 14.81
C PRO A 130 -10.14 -5.79 15.38
N ARG A 131 -9.89 -6.76 16.24
CA ARG A 131 -8.59 -6.96 16.88
C ARG A 131 -7.55 -7.65 16.01
N THR A 132 -8.01 -8.40 15.01
CA THR A 132 -7.13 -9.13 14.10
C THR A 132 -7.48 -8.84 12.66
N TYR A 133 -6.53 -9.12 11.76
CA TYR A 133 -6.76 -8.99 10.32
C TYR A 133 -7.87 -9.95 9.84
N ALA A 134 -7.96 -11.14 10.43
CA ALA A 134 -9.03 -12.09 10.15
C ALA A 134 -10.41 -11.55 10.60
N ASP A 135 -10.48 -10.94 11.78
CA ASP A 135 -11.69 -10.28 12.25
C ASP A 135 -12.11 -9.13 11.34
N LEU A 136 -11.16 -8.28 10.95
CA LEU A 136 -11.41 -7.21 9.98
C LEU A 136 -12.01 -7.78 8.68
N TYR A 137 -11.43 -8.86 8.16
CA TYR A 137 -11.93 -9.51 6.96
C TYR A 137 -13.32 -10.11 7.14
N LEU A 138 -13.59 -10.79 8.26
CA LEU A 138 -14.90 -11.34 8.59
C LEU A 138 -15.93 -10.22 8.79
N HIS A 139 -15.56 -9.13 9.42
CA HIS A 139 -16.41 -7.95 9.57
C HIS A 139 -16.72 -7.29 8.22
N LEU A 140 -15.74 -7.13 7.36
CA LEU A 140 -15.96 -6.65 5.99
C LEU A 140 -16.92 -7.56 5.21
N LEU A 141 -16.89 -8.89 5.46
CA LEU A 141 -17.83 -9.83 4.88
C LEU A 141 -19.27 -9.63 5.37
N ARG A 142 -19.43 -9.46 6.68
CA ARG A 142 -20.75 -9.37 7.32
C ARG A 142 -21.40 -8.01 7.11
N HIS A 143 -20.59 -6.97 7.08
CA HIS A 143 -21.00 -5.56 7.04
C HIS A 143 -20.59 -4.85 5.75
N THR A 144 -20.23 -5.61 4.70
CA THR A 144 -19.89 -5.03 3.39
C THR A 144 -21.01 -4.10 2.95
N PRO A 145 -20.73 -2.82 2.71
CA PRO A 145 -21.74 -1.90 2.21
C PRO A 145 -22.37 -2.51 0.96
N LYS A 146 -23.68 -2.37 0.83
CA LYS A 146 -24.43 -2.84 -0.35
C LYS A 146 -23.95 -2.16 -1.65
N ASN A 147 -23.15 -1.12 -1.52
CA ASN A 147 -22.59 -0.32 -2.60
C ASN A 147 -21.11 -0.67 -2.79
N GLY A 148 -20.77 -1.10 -3.99
CA GLY A 148 -19.40 -1.24 -4.44
C GLY A 148 -18.90 0.03 -5.12
N ILE A 149 -17.74 -0.05 -5.73
CA ILE A 149 -17.12 1.03 -6.50
C ILE A 149 -17.07 0.66 -7.98
N ASN A 150 -17.39 1.60 -8.87
CA ASN A 150 -17.36 1.37 -10.31
C ASN A 150 -15.94 1.54 -10.91
N ALA A 151 -15.74 1.06 -12.15
CA ALA A 151 -14.42 1.09 -12.79
C ALA A 151 -13.88 2.51 -13.05
N SER A 152 -14.73 3.51 -13.20
CA SER A 152 -14.30 4.90 -13.41
C SER A 152 -13.74 5.48 -12.12
N SER A 153 -14.43 5.32 -11.00
CA SER A 153 -13.93 5.75 -9.68
C SER A 153 -12.66 5.01 -9.28
N ILE A 154 -12.53 3.70 -9.60
CA ILE A 154 -11.28 2.96 -9.40
C ILE A 154 -10.15 3.58 -10.23
N SER A 155 -10.42 3.97 -11.49
CA SER A 155 -9.43 4.64 -12.34
C SER A 155 -8.98 5.98 -11.76
N GLU A 156 -9.89 6.78 -11.22
CA GLU A 156 -9.60 8.06 -10.57
C GLU A 156 -8.73 7.88 -9.32
N ILE A 157 -9.09 6.96 -8.44
CA ILE A 157 -8.35 6.69 -7.20
C ILE A 157 -6.96 6.12 -7.51
N SER A 158 -6.88 5.13 -8.38
CA SER A 158 -5.62 4.42 -8.68
C SER A 158 -4.71 5.17 -9.64
N ARG A 159 -5.22 6.18 -10.35
CA ARG A 159 -4.55 6.88 -11.45
C ARG A 159 -4.13 5.95 -12.60
N ILE A 160 -4.79 4.81 -12.73
CA ILE A 160 -4.58 3.83 -13.80
C ILE A 160 -5.64 4.05 -14.88
N PRO A 161 -5.28 4.07 -16.18
CA PRO A 161 -6.23 4.25 -17.26
C PRO A 161 -7.39 3.24 -17.19
N ARG A 162 -8.62 3.69 -17.40
CA ARG A 162 -9.85 2.90 -17.25
C ARG A 162 -9.82 1.57 -18.02
N ALA A 163 -9.26 1.56 -19.23
CA ALA A 163 -9.12 0.34 -20.02
C ALA A 163 -8.23 -0.71 -19.31
N THR A 164 -7.14 -0.27 -18.69
CA THR A 164 -6.27 -1.12 -17.88
C THR A 164 -6.99 -1.60 -16.63
N VAL A 165 -7.71 -0.71 -15.92
CA VAL A 165 -8.52 -1.08 -14.74
C VAL A 165 -9.50 -2.19 -15.10
N ILE A 166 -10.24 -2.09 -16.21
CA ILE A 166 -11.18 -3.12 -16.65
C ILE A 166 -10.49 -4.46 -16.89
N ARG A 167 -9.31 -4.46 -17.50
CA ARG A 167 -8.51 -5.67 -17.69
C ARG A 167 -8.09 -6.30 -16.36
N LYS A 168 -7.63 -5.48 -15.40
CA LYS A 168 -7.23 -5.95 -14.07
C LYS A 168 -8.42 -6.46 -13.26
N LEU A 169 -9.57 -5.81 -13.36
CA LEU A 169 -10.81 -6.27 -12.73
C LEU A 169 -11.28 -7.64 -13.26
N LYS A 170 -11.15 -7.88 -14.56
CA LYS A 170 -11.42 -9.23 -15.13
C LYS A 170 -10.51 -10.29 -14.53
N TYR A 171 -9.23 -9.97 -14.35
CA TYR A 171 -8.28 -10.87 -13.69
C TYR A 171 -8.67 -11.12 -12.22
N LEU A 172 -8.94 -10.06 -11.45
CA LEU A 172 -9.35 -10.16 -10.03
C LEU A 172 -10.64 -10.96 -9.83
N LEU A 173 -11.62 -10.81 -10.73
CA LEU A 173 -12.85 -11.63 -10.75
C LEU A 173 -12.52 -13.11 -10.98
N LYS A 174 -11.65 -13.42 -11.95
CA LYS A 174 -11.21 -14.80 -12.24
C LYS A 174 -10.49 -15.42 -11.02
N GLN A 175 -9.68 -14.63 -10.31
CA GLN A 175 -9.00 -15.09 -9.10
C GLN A 175 -9.91 -15.12 -7.86
N LYS A 176 -11.18 -14.74 -7.97
CA LYS A 176 -12.14 -14.66 -6.87
C LYS A 176 -11.68 -13.73 -5.73
N LEU A 177 -10.95 -12.66 -6.08
CA LEU A 177 -10.49 -11.64 -5.14
C LEU A 177 -11.48 -10.48 -5.02
N VAL A 178 -12.35 -10.33 -6.01
CA VAL A 178 -13.44 -9.36 -6.04
C VAL A 178 -14.72 -10.00 -6.59
N VAL A 179 -15.84 -9.37 -6.27
CA VAL A 179 -17.16 -9.68 -6.85
C VAL A 179 -17.70 -8.44 -7.53
N LYS A 180 -18.63 -8.66 -8.45
CA LYS A 180 -19.36 -7.60 -9.16
C LYS A 180 -20.84 -7.72 -8.86
N ASN A 181 -21.46 -6.64 -8.43
CA ASN A 181 -22.89 -6.60 -8.15
C ASN A 181 -23.72 -6.31 -9.42
N LYS A 182 -25.05 -6.31 -9.28
CA LYS A 182 -26.00 -6.02 -10.39
C LYS A 182 -25.86 -4.58 -10.93
N LYS A 183 -25.34 -3.63 -10.13
CA LYS A 183 -25.08 -2.25 -10.54
C LYS A 183 -23.73 -2.08 -11.25
N LEU A 184 -23.04 -3.16 -11.58
CA LEU A 184 -21.70 -3.18 -12.19
C LEU A 184 -20.60 -2.59 -11.31
N GLU A 185 -20.81 -2.57 -9.98
CA GLU A 185 -19.84 -2.13 -9.00
C GLU A 185 -19.05 -3.33 -8.46
N TYR A 186 -17.81 -3.07 -8.07
CA TYR A 186 -16.85 -4.07 -7.59
C TYR A 186 -16.64 -3.94 -6.09
N MET A 187 -16.56 -5.09 -5.42
CA MET A 187 -16.33 -5.21 -3.98
C MET A 187 -15.27 -6.29 -3.73
N LEU A 188 -14.53 -6.17 -2.64
CA LEU A 188 -13.63 -7.23 -2.21
C LEU A 188 -14.42 -8.49 -1.90
N LEU A 189 -13.91 -9.64 -2.31
CA LEU A 189 -14.43 -10.94 -1.92
C LEU A 189 -13.45 -11.59 -0.93
N PRO A 190 -13.75 -11.57 0.36
CA PRO A 190 -12.99 -12.34 1.31
C PRO A 190 -13.34 -13.83 1.12
N SER A 191 -12.36 -14.61 0.70
CA SER A 191 -12.51 -16.08 0.69
C SER A 191 -11.66 -16.68 1.81
N PRO A 192 -12.05 -17.81 2.40
CA PRO A 192 -11.25 -18.52 3.40
C PRO A 192 -9.83 -18.84 2.88
N LYS A 193 -9.68 -19.11 1.59
CA LYS A 193 -8.38 -19.33 0.95
C LYS A 193 -7.53 -18.07 0.93
N ASN A 194 -8.14 -16.91 0.71
CA ASN A 194 -7.43 -15.63 0.70
C ASN A 194 -7.02 -15.23 2.12
N ILE A 195 -7.91 -15.45 3.11
CA ILE A 195 -7.60 -15.22 4.52
C ILE A 195 -6.37 -16.04 4.93
N LYS A 196 -6.39 -17.35 4.67
CA LYS A 196 -5.27 -18.24 4.98
C LYS A 196 -3.96 -17.81 4.29
N SER A 197 -4.02 -17.45 3.02
CA SER A 197 -2.85 -16.96 2.27
C SER A 197 -2.33 -15.63 2.81
N PHE A 198 -3.20 -14.73 3.27
CA PHE A 198 -2.77 -13.49 3.93
C PHE A 198 -2.17 -13.76 5.31
N GLU A 199 -2.76 -14.65 6.10
CA GLU A 199 -2.23 -15.05 7.42
C GLU A 199 -0.86 -15.74 7.30
N GLU A 200 -0.69 -16.66 6.36
CA GLU A 200 0.60 -17.33 6.09
C GLU A 200 1.69 -16.33 5.68
N ASN A 201 1.32 -15.35 4.84
CA ASN A 201 2.23 -14.28 4.46
C ASN A 201 2.56 -13.30 5.59
N TYR A 202 1.69 -13.18 6.59
CA TYR A 202 1.90 -12.32 7.75
C TYR A 202 2.74 -13.00 8.83
N THR A 203 2.48 -14.27 9.13
CA THR A 203 3.20 -15.06 10.14
C THR A 203 4.62 -15.42 9.73
N HIS A 204 4.91 -15.53 8.43
CA HIS A 204 6.27 -15.78 7.94
C HIS A 204 7.27 -14.67 8.31
N ASN A 205 6.78 -13.44 8.55
CA ASN A 205 7.62 -12.30 8.95
C ASN A 205 8.02 -12.32 10.43
N GLN A 206 7.33 -13.06 11.29
CA GLN A 206 7.68 -13.14 12.72
C GLN A 206 8.78 -14.17 13.02
N LYS A 207 9.05 -15.09 12.09
CA LYS A 207 10.06 -16.15 12.26
C LYS A 207 11.48 -15.76 11.84
N HIS A 208 11.67 -14.58 11.30
CA HIS A 208 12.99 -14.06 10.86
C HIS A 208 13.44 -12.83 11.66
N LYS A 209 13.07 -12.74 12.93
CA LYS A 209 13.66 -11.83 13.90
C LYS A 209 14.63 -12.58 14.80
#